data_dd024247b3e1d45a02fa1cd90d080d49
#
_entry.id   dd024247b3e1d45a02fa1cd90d080d49
#
_cell.length_a   1.000
_cell.length_b   1.000
_cell.length_c   1.000
_cell.angle_alpha   90.00
_cell.angle_beta   90.00
_cell.angle_gamma   90.00
#
_symmetry.space_group_name_H-M   'P 1'
#
loop_
_entity.id
_entity.type
_entity.pdbx_description
1 polymer ?
#
loop_
_entity_poly.entity_id
_entity_poly.type
_entity_poly.pdbx_seq_one_letter_code
_entity_poly.pdbx_strand_id
1 'polypeptide(L)'
;MPGYDTHIRTLAFGGHAYRIRSLIDPQQFSDPDQAAEHLGISPAQWGLFGNVWPCGRLLAETMVDYDIAGRRILEIGCGLGLASLVLHHRGDDITASDCHPLAEVFLAYNAALNALPAVRYRMLPWGMGNATLGRFDLIIGRDVLYERGQAE
;
A
#
# COMPACT_ATOMS: atom_id res chain seq x y z
N MET A 1 -6.95 -6.33 14.56
CA MET A 1 -6.95 -7.35 13.49
C MET A 1 -6.83 -8.69 14.16
N PRO A 2 -7.69 -9.65 13.88
CA PRO A 2 -7.51 -10.98 14.48
C PRO A 2 -6.15 -11.53 14.08
N GLY A 3 -5.36 -11.97 15.06
CA GLY A 3 -4.09 -12.64 14.87
C GLY A 3 -2.84 -11.78 14.76
N TYR A 4 -2.95 -10.45 14.78
CA TYR A 4 -1.78 -9.55 14.67
C TYR A 4 -1.80 -8.45 15.72
N ASP A 5 -0.67 -8.22 16.36
CA ASP A 5 -0.46 -7.09 17.27
C ASP A 5 -0.16 -5.83 16.45
N THR A 6 -0.98 -4.81 16.64
CA THR A 6 -0.90 -3.57 15.88
C THR A 6 -0.86 -2.36 16.79
N HIS A 7 -0.30 -1.27 16.31
CA HIS A 7 -0.41 0.04 16.94
C HIS A 7 -0.88 1.09 15.93
N ILE A 8 -1.38 2.21 16.45
CA ILE A 8 -1.79 3.35 15.62
C ILE A 8 -0.82 4.49 15.86
N ARG A 9 -0.25 5.00 14.76
CA ARG A 9 0.59 6.21 14.76
C ARG A 9 -0.15 7.32 14.06
N THR A 10 0.09 8.56 14.50
CA THR A 10 -0.35 9.74 13.77
C THR A 10 0.82 10.27 12.95
N LEU A 11 0.61 10.40 11.64
CA LEU A 11 1.56 10.96 10.69
C LEU A 11 0.94 12.22 10.10
N ALA A 12 1.73 13.26 9.87
CA ALA A 12 1.27 14.48 9.23
C ALA A 12 1.81 14.58 7.81
N PHE A 13 0.93 14.91 6.86
CA PHE A 13 1.25 15.19 5.47
C PHE A 13 0.45 16.41 5.02
N GLY A 14 1.12 17.43 4.48
CA GLY A 14 0.47 18.66 4.02
C GLY A 14 -0.39 19.35 5.07
N GLY A 15 -0.02 19.29 6.34
CA GLY A 15 -0.78 19.85 7.45
C GLY A 15 -1.99 19.01 7.92
N HIS A 16 -2.31 17.89 7.26
CA HIS A 16 -3.33 16.96 7.70
C HIS A 16 -2.73 15.81 8.52
N ALA A 17 -3.42 15.41 9.59
CA ALA A 17 -3.04 14.31 10.45
C ALA A 17 -3.72 13.03 9.99
N TYR A 18 -2.94 12.00 9.68
CA TYR A 18 -3.42 10.67 9.30
C TYR A 18 -3.10 9.67 10.39
N ARG A 19 -4.11 8.92 10.81
CA ARG A 19 -3.97 7.82 11.77
C ARG A 19 -3.70 6.54 10.99
N ILE A 20 -2.54 5.94 11.21
CA ILE A 20 -2.08 4.76 10.47
C ILE A 20 -1.88 3.60 11.42
N ARG A 21 -2.61 2.51 11.17
CA ARG A 21 -2.39 1.23 11.82
C ARG A 21 -1.25 0.52 11.11
N SER A 22 -0.29 0.06 11.89
CA SER A 22 0.84 -0.74 11.43
C SER A 22 1.09 -1.92 12.36
N LEU A 23 1.87 -2.89 11.95
CA LEU A 23 2.31 -4.00 12.82
C LEU A 23 3.24 -3.46 13.91
N ILE A 24 3.17 -4.04 15.12
CA ILE A 24 4.15 -3.78 16.18
C ILE A 24 5.45 -4.47 15.82
N ASP A 25 5.37 -5.75 15.42
CA ASP A 25 6.48 -6.55 14.96
C ASP A 25 6.17 -7.10 13.55
N PRO A 26 6.93 -6.70 12.51
CA PRO A 26 6.74 -7.21 11.16
C PRO A 26 7.03 -8.72 11.02
N GLN A 27 7.79 -9.31 11.96
CA GLN A 27 8.12 -10.73 11.95
C GLN A 27 6.99 -11.63 12.45
N GLN A 28 5.90 -11.03 12.96
CA GLN A 28 4.73 -11.80 13.43
C GLN A 28 3.88 -12.40 12.30
N PHE A 29 4.09 -11.97 11.04
CA PHE A 29 3.40 -12.57 9.90
C PHE A 29 3.81 -14.03 9.75
N SER A 30 2.82 -14.89 9.62
CA SER A 30 2.99 -16.29 9.26
C SER A 30 2.01 -16.64 8.14
N ASP A 31 2.33 -17.64 7.36
CA ASP A 31 1.56 -18.04 6.17
C ASP A 31 1.07 -19.49 6.28
N PRO A 32 0.20 -19.80 7.29
CA PRO A 32 -0.23 -21.17 7.55
C PRO A 32 -1.04 -21.76 6.38
N ASP A 33 -1.70 -20.93 5.61
CA ASP A 33 -2.53 -21.33 4.47
C ASP A 33 -1.77 -21.23 3.14
N GLN A 34 -0.47 -20.94 3.17
CA GLN A 34 0.41 -20.77 2.00
C GLN A 34 -0.09 -19.71 1.00
N ALA A 35 -0.88 -18.74 1.46
CA ALA A 35 -1.44 -17.69 0.61
C ALA A 35 -0.35 -16.77 0.03
N ALA A 36 0.65 -16.41 0.83
CA ALA A 36 1.78 -15.61 0.38
C ALA A 36 2.70 -16.42 -0.56
N GLU A 37 2.95 -17.69 -0.24
CA GLU A 37 3.75 -18.59 -1.10
C GLU A 37 3.13 -18.75 -2.49
N HIS A 38 1.81 -18.97 -2.58
CA HIS A 38 1.09 -19.06 -3.85
C HIS A 38 1.15 -17.76 -4.67
N LEU A 39 1.38 -16.62 -4.03
CA LEU A 39 1.58 -15.32 -4.69
C LEU A 39 3.05 -15.03 -5.02
N GLY A 40 3.96 -15.97 -4.76
CA GLY A 40 5.39 -15.83 -5.00
C GLY A 40 6.12 -14.98 -3.96
N ILE A 41 5.50 -14.73 -2.79
CA ILE A 41 6.11 -13.95 -1.70
C ILE A 41 6.94 -14.90 -0.83
N SER A 42 8.25 -14.78 -0.89
CA SER A 42 9.15 -15.61 -0.10
C SER A 42 9.11 -15.24 1.40
N PRO A 43 9.47 -16.17 2.32
CA PRO A 43 9.55 -15.86 3.75
C PRO A 43 10.47 -14.68 4.09
N ALA A 44 11.51 -14.43 3.28
CA ALA A 44 12.40 -13.28 3.46
C ALA A 44 11.70 -11.92 3.24
N GLN A 45 10.58 -11.92 2.51
CA GLN A 45 9.80 -10.72 2.22
C GLN A 45 8.70 -10.45 3.25
N TRP A 46 8.35 -11.43 4.11
CA TRP A 46 7.26 -11.28 5.06
C TRP A 46 7.43 -10.08 6.00
N GLY A 47 8.65 -9.85 6.48
CA GLY A 47 8.97 -8.72 7.37
C GLY A 47 8.98 -7.35 6.67
N LEU A 48 8.79 -7.28 5.35
CA LEU A 48 8.72 -6.02 4.62
C LEU A 48 7.35 -5.35 4.74
N PHE A 49 6.28 -6.13 4.95
CA PHE A 49 4.93 -5.59 5.09
C PHE A 49 4.67 -5.04 6.50
N GLY A 50 3.72 -4.13 6.61
CA GLY A 50 3.18 -3.66 7.89
C GLY A 50 3.95 -2.53 8.56
N ASN A 51 5.03 -2.04 7.95
CA ASN A 51 5.87 -0.95 8.43
C ASN A 51 5.54 0.40 7.79
N VAL A 52 5.78 1.47 8.57
CA VAL A 52 5.85 2.83 8.04
C VAL A 52 7.27 3.10 7.57
N TRP A 53 7.53 2.81 6.31
CA TRP A 53 8.84 3.01 5.70
C TRP A 53 9.12 4.50 5.43
N PRO A 54 10.38 4.97 5.56
CA PRO A 54 10.75 6.36 5.26
C PRO A 54 10.38 6.78 3.83
N CYS A 55 10.64 5.93 2.83
CA CYS A 55 10.30 6.20 1.42
C CYS A 55 8.77 6.31 1.21
N GLY A 56 7.97 5.54 1.96
CA GLY A 56 6.51 5.66 1.93
C GLY A 56 6.01 6.99 2.49
N ARG A 57 6.66 7.50 3.53
CA ARG A 57 6.37 8.85 4.05
C ARG A 57 6.75 9.92 3.05
N LEU A 58 7.91 9.79 2.41
CA LEU A 58 8.36 10.74 1.38
C LEU A 58 7.41 10.75 0.18
N LEU A 59 6.99 9.56 -0.30
CA LEU A 59 6.02 9.48 -1.40
C LEU A 59 4.69 10.14 -1.01
N ALA A 60 4.17 9.85 0.19
CA ALA A 60 2.93 10.47 0.67
C ALA A 60 3.04 12.00 0.76
N GLU A 61 4.15 12.51 1.28
CA GLU A 61 4.41 13.96 1.34
C GLU A 61 4.51 14.58 -0.06
N THR A 62 5.20 13.91 -0.99
CA THR A 62 5.29 14.35 -2.38
C THR A 62 3.90 14.44 -3.03
N MET A 63 3.01 13.49 -2.72
CA MET A 63 1.66 13.46 -3.30
C MET A 63 0.70 14.49 -2.70
N VAL A 64 1.11 15.23 -1.67
CA VAL A 64 0.28 16.31 -1.08
C VAL A 64 -0.07 17.37 -2.11
N ASP A 65 0.90 17.81 -2.88
CA ASP A 65 0.80 18.93 -3.82
C ASP A 65 1.19 18.57 -5.26
N TYR A 66 1.60 17.32 -5.52
CA TYR A 66 1.92 16.88 -6.87
C TYR A 66 0.74 17.14 -7.82
N ASP A 67 1.02 17.75 -8.96
CA ASP A 67 0.00 18.04 -9.97
C ASP A 67 -0.48 16.76 -10.66
N ILE A 68 -1.66 16.30 -10.29
CA ILE A 68 -2.30 15.12 -10.87
C ILE A 68 -3.09 15.44 -12.13
N ALA A 69 -3.65 16.66 -12.24
CA ALA A 69 -4.39 17.12 -13.43
C ALA A 69 -5.49 16.15 -13.90
N GLY A 70 -6.20 15.51 -12.99
CA GLY A 70 -7.30 14.56 -13.30
C GLY A 70 -6.83 13.20 -13.86
N ARG A 71 -5.54 12.91 -13.80
CA ARG A 71 -4.97 11.61 -14.22
C ARG A 71 -5.46 10.46 -13.35
N ARG A 72 -5.63 9.30 -13.96
CA ARG A 72 -5.86 8.04 -13.25
C ARG A 72 -4.54 7.50 -12.72
N ILE A 73 -4.50 7.18 -11.43
CA ILE A 73 -3.28 6.82 -10.72
C ILE A 73 -3.35 5.37 -10.27
N LEU A 74 -2.23 4.65 -10.41
CA LEU A 74 -1.99 3.34 -9.79
C LEU A 74 -0.83 3.46 -8.82
N GLU A 75 -1.04 3.12 -7.54
CA GLU A 75 0.05 2.87 -6.61
C GLU A 75 0.35 1.37 -6.61
N ILE A 76 1.60 1.01 -6.95
CA ILE A 76 2.12 -0.36 -6.85
C ILE A 76 2.89 -0.54 -5.54
N GLY A 77 2.74 -1.69 -4.86
CA GLY A 77 3.36 -1.93 -3.55
C GLY A 77 2.89 -0.96 -2.49
N CYS A 78 1.58 -0.70 -2.40
CA CYS A 78 1.02 0.33 -1.51
C CYS A 78 1.26 0.05 -0.02
N GLY A 79 1.41 -1.21 0.38
CA GLY A 79 1.60 -1.62 1.79
C GLY A 79 0.49 -1.10 2.69
N LEU A 80 0.81 -0.16 3.58
CA LEU A 80 -0.16 0.48 4.49
C LEU A 80 -1.01 1.58 3.81
N GLY A 81 -0.71 1.94 2.55
CA GLY A 81 -1.48 2.85 1.72
C GLY A 81 -1.28 4.34 1.99
N LEU A 82 -0.10 4.78 2.47
CA LEU A 82 0.10 6.18 2.86
C LEU A 82 -0.17 7.16 1.71
N ALA A 83 0.44 6.96 0.55
CA ALA A 83 0.24 7.84 -0.61
C ALA A 83 -1.18 7.73 -1.17
N SER A 84 -1.72 6.49 -1.22
CA SER A 84 -3.12 6.27 -1.63
C SER A 84 -4.12 7.01 -0.74
N LEU A 85 -3.90 7.05 0.58
CA LEU A 85 -4.78 7.80 1.50
C LEU A 85 -4.70 9.30 1.26
N VAL A 86 -3.49 9.84 1.03
CA VAL A 86 -3.31 11.27 0.72
C VAL A 86 -4.04 11.64 -0.57
N LEU A 87 -3.80 10.88 -1.65
CA LEU A 87 -4.45 11.12 -2.94
C LEU A 87 -5.98 10.95 -2.87
N HIS A 88 -6.45 9.94 -2.15
CA HIS A 88 -7.88 9.71 -1.95
C HIS A 88 -8.55 10.82 -1.15
N HIS A 89 -7.87 11.35 -0.13
CA HIS A 89 -8.34 12.50 0.65
C HIS A 89 -8.44 13.77 -0.21
N ARG A 90 -7.52 13.95 -1.17
CA ARG A 90 -7.57 15.04 -2.16
C ARG A 90 -8.71 14.89 -3.17
N GLY A 91 -9.32 13.69 -3.28
CA GLY A 91 -10.35 13.38 -4.27
C GLY A 91 -9.80 12.92 -5.62
N ASP A 92 -8.51 12.55 -5.69
CA ASP A 92 -7.88 12.06 -6.92
C ASP A 92 -8.33 10.63 -7.27
N ASP A 93 -8.26 10.27 -8.55
CA ASP A 93 -8.63 8.94 -9.08
C ASP A 93 -7.51 7.93 -8.85
N ILE A 94 -7.38 7.48 -7.60
CA ILE A 94 -6.35 6.52 -7.16
C ILE A 94 -6.89 5.10 -7.08
N THR A 95 -6.10 4.15 -7.57
CA THR A 95 -6.22 2.71 -7.30
C THR A 95 -4.94 2.25 -6.61
N ALA A 96 -5.07 1.73 -5.41
CA ALA A 96 -3.97 1.10 -4.68
C ALA A 96 -3.81 -0.35 -5.11
N SER A 97 -2.58 -0.84 -5.16
CA SER A 97 -2.30 -2.25 -5.40
C SER A 97 -1.11 -2.77 -4.61
N ASP A 98 -1.18 -4.05 -4.28
CA ASP A 98 -0.09 -4.78 -3.60
C ASP A 98 -0.24 -6.27 -3.89
N CYS A 99 0.83 -7.04 -3.70
CA CYS A 99 0.78 -8.51 -3.75
C CYS A 99 0.57 -9.14 -2.36
N HIS A 100 0.80 -8.40 -1.27
CA HIS A 100 0.73 -8.95 0.09
C HIS A 100 -0.72 -9.20 0.52
N PRO A 101 -1.07 -10.40 1.05
CA PRO A 101 -2.45 -10.78 1.37
C PRO A 101 -3.13 -9.88 2.43
N LEU A 102 -2.36 -9.21 3.28
CA LEU A 102 -2.89 -8.30 4.29
C LEU A 102 -3.08 -6.85 3.81
N ALA A 103 -2.57 -6.48 2.62
CA ALA A 103 -2.52 -5.09 2.20
C ALA A 103 -3.91 -4.47 2.06
N GLU A 104 -4.86 -5.16 1.43
CA GLU A 104 -6.24 -4.67 1.27
C GLU A 104 -6.91 -4.38 2.62
N VAL A 105 -6.77 -5.30 3.56
CA VAL A 105 -7.39 -5.17 4.90
C VAL A 105 -6.78 -4.02 5.68
N PHE A 106 -5.44 -3.86 5.64
CA PHE A 106 -4.78 -2.73 6.31
C PHE A 106 -5.16 -1.39 5.67
N LEU A 107 -5.22 -1.31 4.34
CA LEU A 107 -5.65 -0.11 3.62
C LEU A 107 -7.09 0.27 4.00
N ALA A 108 -8.02 -0.69 4.01
CA ALA A 108 -9.41 -0.45 4.41
C ALA A 108 -9.52 0.06 5.84
N TYR A 109 -8.75 -0.54 6.78
CA TYR A 109 -8.68 -0.06 8.16
C TYR A 109 -8.13 1.37 8.25
N ASN A 110 -7.07 1.66 7.51
CA ASN A 110 -6.44 2.96 7.53
C ASN A 110 -7.34 4.04 6.90
N ALA A 111 -8.10 3.71 5.85
CA ALA A 111 -9.12 4.61 5.32
C ALA A 111 -10.20 4.91 6.36
N ALA A 112 -10.75 3.88 7.00
CA ALA A 112 -11.78 4.03 8.05
C ALA A 112 -11.29 4.83 9.26
N LEU A 113 -10.04 4.63 9.72
CA LEU A 113 -9.44 5.40 10.81
C LEU A 113 -9.37 6.91 10.52
N ASN A 114 -9.35 7.29 9.25
CA ASN A 114 -9.28 8.68 8.79
C ASN A 114 -10.64 9.20 8.27
N ALA A 115 -11.73 8.49 8.54
CA ALA A 115 -13.08 8.81 8.08
C ALA A 115 -13.17 8.97 6.54
N LEU A 116 -12.32 8.27 5.80
CA LEU A 116 -12.31 8.24 4.34
C LEU A 116 -13.16 7.07 3.83
N PRO A 117 -13.83 7.21 2.68
CA PRO A 117 -14.42 6.09 1.97
C PRO A 117 -13.37 5.01 1.66
N ALA A 118 -13.82 3.80 1.30
CA ALA A 118 -12.91 2.75 0.88
C ALA A 118 -12.11 3.18 -0.37
N VAL A 119 -10.79 3.03 -0.29
CA VAL A 119 -9.89 3.24 -1.45
C VAL A 119 -10.07 2.06 -2.41
N ARG A 120 -10.13 2.31 -3.71
CA ARG A 120 -10.10 1.22 -4.70
C ARG A 120 -8.82 0.43 -4.57
N TYR A 121 -8.94 -0.89 -4.47
CA TYR A 121 -7.81 -1.80 -4.33
C TYR A 121 -7.83 -2.88 -5.41
N ARG A 122 -6.64 -3.31 -5.82
CA ARG A 122 -6.42 -4.47 -6.70
C ARG A 122 -5.25 -5.30 -6.16
N MET A 123 -5.50 -6.59 -5.92
CA MET A 123 -4.41 -7.55 -5.72
C MET A 123 -3.61 -7.62 -7.02
N LEU A 124 -2.31 -7.36 -6.96
CA LEU A 124 -1.43 -7.33 -8.13
C LEU A 124 -0.14 -8.10 -7.85
N PRO A 125 -0.13 -9.43 -8.02
CA PRO A 125 1.09 -10.23 -7.92
C PRO A 125 2.09 -9.82 -9.00
N TRP A 126 3.37 -9.80 -8.65
CA TRP A 126 4.45 -9.47 -9.57
C TRP A 126 4.55 -10.52 -10.69
N GLY A 127 4.81 -10.07 -11.91
CA GLY A 127 4.99 -10.96 -13.07
C GLY A 127 3.70 -11.56 -13.66
N MET A 128 2.55 -11.26 -13.09
CA MET A 128 1.26 -11.67 -13.66
C MET A 128 0.64 -10.53 -14.45
N GLY A 129 0.46 -10.72 -15.75
CA GLY A 129 -0.29 -9.79 -16.58
C GLY A 129 -1.75 -9.68 -16.08
N ASN A 130 -2.26 -8.46 -15.95
CA ASN A 130 -3.63 -8.22 -15.51
C ASN A 130 -4.39 -7.40 -16.56
N ALA A 131 -4.98 -8.09 -17.55
CA ALA A 131 -5.73 -7.45 -18.64
C ALA A 131 -6.96 -6.66 -18.14
N THR A 132 -7.47 -6.95 -16.93
CA THR A 132 -8.66 -6.30 -16.37
C THR A 132 -8.33 -5.03 -15.59
N LEU A 133 -7.05 -4.75 -15.32
CA LEU A 133 -6.61 -3.58 -14.55
C LEU A 133 -6.89 -2.27 -15.28
N GLY A 134 -6.88 -2.29 -16.62
CA GLY A 134 -7.08 -1.11 -17.45
C GLY A 134 -5.78 -0.30 -17.64
N ARG A 135 -5.94 0.97 -18.04
CA ARG A 135 -4.82 1.88 -18.24
C ARG A 135 -4.81 2.97 -17.17
N PHE A 136 -3.61 3.39 -16.80
CA PHE A 136 -3.35 4.49 -15.87
C PHE A 136 -2.45 5.51 -16.52
N ASP A 137 -2.63 6.77 -16.15
CA ASP A 137 -1.86 7.89 -16.69
C ASP A 137 -0.61 8.16 -15.85
N LEU A 138 -0.65 7.72 -14.58
CA LEU A 138 0.45 7.83 -13.64
C LEU A 138 0.56 6.55 -12.82
N ILE A 139 1.77 6.01 -12.74
CA ILE A 139 2.08 4.91 -11.83
C ILE A 139 3.05 5.45 -10.78
N ILE A 140 2.72 5.25 -9.52
CA ILE A 140 3.57 5.58 -8.39
C ILE A 140 3.91 4.31 -7.60
N GLY A 141 5.04 4.31 -6.93
CA GLY A 141 5.48 3.19 -6.11
C GLY A 141 6.75 3.53 -5.37
N ARG A 142 7.06 2.73 -4.36
CA ARG A 142 8.26 2.88 -3.55
C ARG A 142 8.82 1.51 -3.19
N ASP A 143 10.14 1.39 -3.22
CA ASP A 143 10.85 0.18 -2.78
C ASP A 143 10.28 -1.13 -3.37
N VAL A 144 9.86 -1.10 -4.66
CA VAL A 144 9.20 -2.22 -5.31
C VAL A 144 10.14 -3.09 -6.15
N LEU A 145 11.36 -2.65 -6.38
CA LEU A 145 12.38 -3.33 -7.18
C LEU A 145 13.52 -3.85 -6.29
N TYR A 146 13.20 -4.67 -5.30
CA TYR A 146 14.20 -5.21 -4.36
C TYR A 146 14.67 -6.63 -4.72
N GLU A 147 14.06 -7.29 -5.68
CA GLU A 147 14.53 -8.56 -6.25
C GLU A 147 14.89 -8.43 -7.73
N ARG A 148 15.94 -9.18 -8.17
CA ARG A 148 16.44 -9.09 -9.55
C ARG A 148 15.40 -9.44 -10.61
N GLY A 149 14.48 -10.37 -10.33
CA GLY A 149 13.41 -10.79 -11.24
C GLY A 149 12.22 -9.83 -11.34
N GLN A 150 12.18 -8.77 -10.54
CA GLN A 150 11.08 -7.80 -10.56
C GLN A 150 11.27 -6.68 -11.59
N ALA A 151 12.44 -6.59 -12.21
CA ALA A 151 12.77 -5.57 -13.21
C ALA A 151 12.68 -6.09 -14.67
N GLU A 152 12.38 -7.38 -14.88
CA GLU A 152 12.20 -8.02 -16.17
C GLU A 152 10.71 -8.10 -16.55
#